data_4fc49615bd414c0f3dd8820f3525b592
#
_entry.id   4fc49615bd414c0f3dd8820f3525b592
#
_cell.length_a   1.000
_cell.length_b   1.000
_cell.length_c   1.000
_cell.angle_alpha   90.00
_cell.angle_beta   90.00
_cell.angle_gamma   90.00
#
_symmetry.space_group_name_H-M   'P 1'
#
loop_
_entity.id
_entity.type
_entity.pdbx_description
1 polymer ?
#
loop_
_entity_poly.entity_id
_entity_poly.type
_entity_poly.pdbx_seq_one_letter_code
_entity_poly.pdbx_strand_id
1 'polypeptide(L)'
;MQVFAHRGASGDNPENTLIAIERAIQFDADGIEIDVQLADDQVMVFHDRWLHRTTNGIGRLRDASFEQLRQLKTHGDQQIPTLLEVLDCIRGRCQLNVELKHKEVAGPTLNALDFAVEQLGFAPEQLIVSSFHHRLLSELRYNWPQYNYAGLTASVPLDLAEFAQRIGCSAVHMDVANLDDDLIKDAHRRGLQVRVYTVDEVDDVIALQAQGVDGIFSNYPSRAIAALKPKEPSGEKATHGSGVST
;
A
#
# COMPACT_ATOMS: atom_id res chain seq x y z
N MET A 1 -3.25 -13.04 6.67
CA MET A 1 -2.91 -11.59 6.67
C MET A 1 -2.36 -11.23 5.30
N GLN A 2 -2.88 -10.17 4.66
CA GLN A 2 -2.44 -9.68 3.35
C GLN A 2 -1.12 -8.90 3.45
N VAL A 3 -0.31 -8.93 2.39
CA VAL A 3 0.91 -8.13 2.28
C VAL A 3 0.78 -7.16 1.12
N PHE A 4 0.77 -5.86 1.43
CA PHE A 4 0.86 -4.78 0.46
C PHE A 4 2.29 -4.27 0.36
N ALA A 5 2.82 -4.19 -0.86
CA ALA A 5 4.13 -3.61 -1.12
C ALA A 5 4.04 -2.08 -1.02
N HIS A 6 4.61 -1.49 0.03
CA HIS A 6 4.59 -0.06 0.33
C HIS A 6 5.43 0.72 -0.67
N ARG A 7 4.78 1.51 -1.54
CA ARG A 7 5.40 2.21 -2.68
C ARG A 7 6.08 1.25 -3.66
N GLY A 8 5.50 0.04 -3.82
CA GLY A 8 6.16 -1.09 -4.46
C GLY A 8 7.13 -1.82 -3.53
N ALA A 9 8.02 -2.66 -4.06
CA ALA A 9 9.09 -3.31 -3.30
C ALA A 9 10.22 -2.31 -3.00
N SER A 10 9.92 -1.27 -2.21
CA SER A 10 10.72 -0.06 -2.04
C SER A 10 11.96 -0.25 -1.16
N GLY A 11 12.04 -1.32 -0.39
CA GLY A 11 13.23 -1.64 0.40
C GLY A 11 14.44 -2.05 -0.44
N ASP A 12 14.18 -2.62 -1.64
CA ASP A 12 15.21 -3.09 -2.55
C ASP A 12 15.26 -2.28 -3.87
N ASN A 13 14.27 -1.42 -4.12
CA ASN A 13 14.14 -0.62 -5.34
C ASN A 13 13.74 0.82 -5.00
N PRO A 14 13.93 1.80 -5.90
CA PRO A 14 13.45 3.17 -5.67
C PRO A 14 11.93 3.20 -5.49
N GLU A 15 11.47 3.81 -4.39
CA GLU A 15 10.05 3.91 -4.05
C GLU A 15 9.22 4.57 -5.16
N ASN A 16 7.95 4.15 -5.29
CA ASN A 16 6.99 4.73 -6.24
C ASN A 16 7.47 4.74 -7.71
N THR A 17 8.22 3.71 -8.13
CA THR A 17 8.70 3.54 -9.52
C THR A 17 8.15 2.27 -10.15
N LEU A 18 8.12 2.22 -11.49
CA LEU A 18 7.63 1.05 -12.21
C LEU A 18 8.44 -0.21 -11.90
N ILE A 19 9.75 -0.08 -11.66
CA ILE A 19 10.59 -1.23 -11.29
C ILE A 19 10.23 -1.78 -9.90
N ALA A 20 9.93 -0.91 -8.94
CA ALA A 20 9.49 -1.33 -7.60
C ALA A 20 8.12 -2.02 -7.66
N ILE A 21 7.22 -1.54 -8.51
CA ILE A 21 5.89 -2.09 -8.73
C ILE A 21 5.97 -3.46 -9.41
N GLU A 22 6.71 -3.57 -10.51
CA GLU A 22 6.89 -4.85 -11.21
C GLU A 22 7.56 -5.90 -10.29
N ARG A 23 8.50 -5.45 -9.44
CA ARG A 23 9.15 -6.34 -8.48
C ARG A 23 8.18 -6.85 -7.40
N ALA A 24 7.27 -6.00 -6.94
CA ALA A 24 6.22 -6.41 -6.00
C ALA A 24 5.28 -7.47 -6.61
N ILE A 25 4.92 -7.31 -7.88
CA ILE A 25 4.12 -8.30 -8.62
C ILE A 25 4.87 -9.63 -8.74
N GLN A 26 6.18 -9.60 -9.06
CA GLN A 26 7.02 -10.81 -9.15
C GLN A 26 7.15 -11.55 -7.80
N PHE A 27 6.99 -10.85 -6.69
CA PHE A 27 6.97 -11.46 -5.36
C PHE A 27 5.60 -12.00 -4.94
N ASP A 28 4.58 -11.91 -5.81
CA ASP A 28 3.20 -12.30 -5.52
C ASP A 28 2.61 -11.53 -4.32
N ALA A 29 2.91 -10.24 -4.20
CA ALA A 29 2.29 -9.39 -3.19
C ALA A 29 0.77 -9.33 -3.42
N ASP A 30 -0.03 -9.41 -2.35
CA ASP A 30 -1.50 -9.34 -2.43
C ASP A 30 -1.97 -8.00 -2.99
N GLY A 31 -1.20 -6.95 -2.74
CA GLY A 31 -1.46 -5.61 -3.25
C GLY A 31 -0.21 -4.75 -3.29
N ILE A 32 -0.36 -3.60 -3.92
CA ILE A 32 0.66 -2.55 -3.99
C ILE A 32 0.03 -1.28 -3.44
N GLU A 33 0.80 -0.53 -2.71
CA GLU A 33 0.44 0.82 -2.28
C GLU A 33 1.29 1.85 -3.02
N ILE A 34 0.67 2.97 -3.40
CA ILE A 34 1.33 4.11 -4.03
C ILE A 34 0.77 5.42 -3.53
N ASP A 35 1.61 6.46 -3.55
CA ASP A 35 1.22 7.83 -3.22
C ASP A 35 0.97 8.66 -4.48
N VAL A 36 -0.11 9.43 -4.53
CA VAL A 36 -0.40 10.28 -5.68
C VAL A 36 -0.52 11.76 -5.33
N GLN A 37 0.03 12.58 -6.21
CA GLN A 37 -0.04 14.04 -6.14
C GLN A 37 -0.31 14.63 -7.53
N LEU A 38 -0.92 15.82 -7.57
CA LEU A 38 -1.15 16.54 -8.81
C LEU A 38 0.00 17.51 -9.10
N ALA A 39 0.53 17.47 -10.32
CA ALA A 39 1.48 18.44 -10.84
C ALA A 39 1.22 18.65 -12.33
N ASP A 40 1.09 19.90 -12.76
CA ASP A 40 0.84 20.28 -14.17
C ASP A 40 -0.31 19.45 -14.81
N ASP A 41 -1.45 19.37 -14.13
CA ASP A 41 -2.64 18.59 -14.48
C ASP A 41 -2.41 17.07 -14.67
N GLN A 42 -1.23 16.57 -14.28
CA GLN A 42 -0.92 15.13 -14.30
C GLN A 42 -0.95 14.54 -12.90
N VAL A 43 -1.49 13.32 -12.76
CA VAL A 43 -1.41 12.55 -11.53
C VAL A 43 -0.07 11.83 -11.50
N MET A 44 0.85 12.35 -10.69
CA MET A 44 2.19 11.80 -10.51
C MET A 44 2.22 10.85 -9.31
N VAL A 45 2.95 9.74 -9.44
CA VAL A 45 3.14 8.79 -8.34
C VAL A 45 4.40 9.18 -7.57
N PHE A 46 4.20 9.86 -6.44
CA PHE A 46 5.28 10.45 -5.66
C PHE A 46 4.83 10.79 -4.24
N HIS A 47 5.66 10.47 -3.23
CA HIS A 47 5.28 10.66 -1.82
C HIS A 47 5.47 12.09 -1.33
N ASP A 48 6.66 12.65 -1.49
CA ASP A 48 7.07 13.88 -0.83
C ASP A 48 6.53 15.13 -1.52
N ARG A 49 6.41 16.19 -0.76
CA ARG A 49 6.14 17.54 -1.31
C ARG A 49 7.36 18.11 -2.06
N TRP A 50 8.58 17.66 -1.72
CA TRP A 50 9.84 18.13 -2.23
C TRP A 50 10.57 17.04 -3.01
N LEU A 51 11.20 17.42 -4.13
CA LEU A 51 11.82 16.48 -5.07
C LEU A 51 13.14 15.86 -4.58
N HIS A 52 13.89 16.58 -3.75
CA HIS A 52 15.31 16.31 -3.48
C HIS A 52 15.60 15.05 -2.66
N ARG A 53 14.63 14.49 -1.90
CA ARG A 53 14.88 13.27 -1.10
C ARG A 53 15.09 12.03 -1.97
N THR A 54 14.31 11.89 -3.03
CA THR A 54 14.28 10.67 -3.84
C THR A 54 14.68 10.89 -5.29
N THR A 55 14.94 12.14 -5.71
CA THR A 55 15.33 12.48 -7.07
C THR A 55 16.50 13.46 -7.11
N ASN A 56 17.06 13.66 -8.30
CA ASN A 56 18.05 14.71 -8.57
C ASN A 56 17.43 16.11 -8.75
N GLY A 57 16.11 16.25 -8.55
CA GLY A 57 15.38 17.51 -8.68
C GLY A 57 15.46 18.39 -7.43
N ILE A 58 15.18 19.68 -7.61
CA ILE A 58 15.11 20.68 -6.54
C ILE A 58 13.74 21.38 -6.62
N GLY A 59 13.17 21.75 -5.48
CA GLY A 59 11.89 22.44 -5.40
C GLY A 59 10.74 21.50 -5.03
N ARG A 60 9.51 21.99 -5.18
CA ARG A 60 8.30 21.21 -4.88
C ARG A 60 7.79 20.54 -6.14
N LEU A 61 7.29 19.32 -5.99
CA LEU A 61 6.68 18.57 -7.09
C LEU A 61 5.62 19.41 -7.83
N ARG A 62 4.68 20.00 -7.11
CA ARG A 62 3.54 20.72 -7.67
C ARG A 62 3.88 22.00 -8.44
N ASP A 63 5.09 22.55 -8.25
CA ASP A 63 5.55 23.79 -8.89
C ASP A 63 6.35 23.50 -10.19
N ALA A 64 6.63 22.22 -10.47
CA ALA A 64 7.36 21.78 -11.66
C ALA A 64 6.38 21.42 -12.80
N SER A 65 6.76 21.70 -14.05
CA SER A 65 6.00 21.23 -15.20
C SER A 65 6.17 19.73 -15.41
N PHE A 66 5.21 19.12 -16.09
CA PHE A 66 5.28 17.70 -16.44
C PHE A 66 6.57 17.37 -17.21
N GLU A 67 6.94 18.20 -18.17
CA GLU A 67 8.19 18.04 -18.92
C GLU A 67 9.43 18.02 -18.01
N GLN A 68 9.48 18.94 -17.03
CA GLN A 68 10.57 18.98 -16.05
C GLN A 68 10.60 17.70 -15.20
N LEU A 69 9.44 17.26 -14.69
CA LEU A 69 9.34 16.02 -13.89
C LEU A 69 9.80 14.78 -14.66
N ARG A 70 9.48 14.70 -15.96
CA ARG A 70 9.89 13.56 -16.81
C ARG A 70 11.38 13.51 -17.12
N GLN A 71 12.11 14.61 -16.93
CA GLN A 71 13.56 14.65 -17.07
C GLN A 71 14.28 14.26 -15.77
N LEU A 72 13.61 14.31 -14.63
CA LEU A 72 14.20 13.94 -13.35
C LEU A 72 14.41 12.43 -13.26
N LYS A 73 15.42 12.09 -12.48
CA LYS A 73 15.76 10.71 -12.16
C LYS A 73 15.71 10.48 -10.66
N THR A 74 15.13 9.38 -10.25
CA THR A 74 15.25 8.88 -8.88
C THR A 74 16.67 8.39 -8.63
N HIS A 75 17.00 8.10 -7.37
CA HIS A 75 18.33 7.57 -7.01
C HIS A 75 18.69 6.25 -7.71
N GLY A 76 17.74 5.50 -8.23
CA GLY A 76 17.95 4.30 -9.05
C GLY A 76 17.83 4.53 -10.56
N ASP A 77 18.04 5.76 -11.04
CA ASP A 77 17.95 6.17 -12.45
C ASP A 77 16.57 5.91 -13.10
N GLN A 78 15.52 5.81 -12.29
CA GLN A 78 14.15 5.66 -12.77
C GLN A 78 13.47 7.02 -12.96
N GLN A 79 12.47 7.08 -13.83
CA GLN A 79 11.60 8.25 -13.95
C GLN A 79 10.52 8.24 -12.87
N ILE A 80 9.98 9.43 -12.54
CA ILE A 80 8.75 9.55 -11.73
C ILE A 80 7.59 9.13 -12.64
N PRO A 81 6.83 8.06 -12.32
CA PRO A 81 5.74 7.62 -13.18
C PRO A 81 4.47 8.45 -12.97
N THR A 82 3.62 8.47 -13.98
CA THR A 82 2.23 8.88 -13.84
C THR A 82 1.38 7.74 -13.27
N LEU A 83 0.20 8.05 -12.73
CA LEU A 83 -0.74 7.02 -12.29
C LEU A 83 -1.16 6.10 -13.44
N LEU A 84 -1.36 6.62 -14.64
CA LEU A 84 -1.74 5.80 -15.80
C LEU A 84 -0.65 4.80 -16.18
N GLU A 85 0.64 5.17 -16.10
CA GLU A 85 1.74 4.23 -16.34
C GLU A 85 1.77 3.11 -15.29
N VAL A 86 1.46 3.43 -14.02
CA VAL A 86 1.35 2.43 -12.95
C VAL A 86 0.17 1.50 -13.17
N LEU A 87 -1.00 2.05 -13.50
CA LEU A 87 -2.20 1.25 -13.78
C LEU A 87 -1.97 0.31 -14.99
N ASP A 88 -1.33 0.80 -16.05
CA ASP A 88 -0.97 -0.02 -17.21
C ASP A 88 0.08 -1.10 -16.85
N CYS A 89 1.01 -0.79 -15.95
CA CYS A 89 1.96 -1.78 -15.42
C CYS A 89 1.25 -2.89 -14.64
N ILE A 90 0.30 -2.56 -13.78
CA ILE A 90 -0.37 -3.55 -12.90
C ILE A 90 -1.43 -4.37 -13.64
N ARG A 91 -2.30 -3.77 -14.44
CA ARG A 91 -3.36 -4.43 -15.22
C ARG A 91 -4.17 -5.47 -14.43
N GLY A 92 -4.62 -5.09 -13.23
CA GLY A 92 -5.46 -5.96 -12.40
C GLY A 92 -4.77 -7.22 -11.85
N ARG A 93 -3.44 -7.35 -11.96
CA ARG A 93 -2.69 -8.52 -11.45
C ARG A 93 -2.68 -8.65 -9.92
N CYS A 94 -2.92 -7.56 -9.20
CA CYS A 94 -3.05 -7.53 -7.75
C CYS A 94 -3.95 -6.37 -7.30
N GLN A 95 -4.21 -6.23 -6.01
CA GLN A 95 -4.89 -5.06 -5.46
C GLN A 95 -4.00 -3.81 -5.57
N LEU A 96 -4.62 -2.64 -5.67
CA LEU A 96 -3.91 -1.36 -5.66
C LEU A 96 -4.53 -0.43 -4.63
N ASN A 97 -3.73 -0.02 -3.64
CA ASN A 97 -4.07 1.05 -2.72
C ASN A 97 -3.45 2.36 -3.20
N VAL A 98 -4.28 3.37 -3.45
CA VAL A 98 -3.85 4.70 -3.89
C VAL A 98 -4.07 5.69 -2.76
N GLU A 99 -2.97 6.17 -2.15
CA GLU A 99 -3.02 7.22 -1.14
C GLU A 99 -3.12 8.60 -1.79
N LEU A 100 -4.22 9.30 -1.52
CA LEU A 100 -4.41 10.68 -1.96
C LEU A 100 -3.71 11.63 -0.99
N LYS A 101 -2.64 12.30 -1.44
CA LYS A 101 -1.87 13.24 -0.58
C LYS A 101 -2.58 14.59 -0.42
N HIS A 102 -3.41 15.00 -1.37
CA HIS A 102 -4.09 16.30 -1.40
C HIS A 102 -5.47 16.19 -2.04
N LYS A 103 -6.34 17.18 -1.76
CA LYS A 103 -7.71 17.21 -2.28
C LYS A 103 -7.75 17.33 -3.81
N GLU A 104 -6.86 18.12 -4.38
CA GLU A 104 -6.85 18.46 -5.79
C GLU A 104 -6.56 17.26 -6.70
N VAL A 105 -5.83 16.25 -6.20
CA VAL A 105 -5.52 15.04 -6.98
C VAL A 105 -6.69 14.06 -7.07
N ALA A 106 -7.70 14.21 -6.22
CA ALA A 106 -8.77 13.22 -6.06
C ALA A 106 -9.58 12.99 -7.36
N GLY A 107 -10.16 14.02 -7.94
CA GLY A 107 -10.96 13.90 -9.18
C GLY A 107 -10.18 13.25 -10.32
N PRO A 108 -8.98 13.77 -10.69
CA PRO A 108 -8.15 13.15 -11.72
C PRO A 108 -7.77 11.70 -11.41
N THR A 109 -7.52 11.35 -10.12
CA THR A 109 -7.25 9.98 -9.71
C THR A 109 -8.45 9.07 -9.95
N LEU A 110 -9.64 9.45 -9.49
CA LEU A 110 -10.84 8.61 -9.64
C LEU A 110 -11.17 8.40 -11.14
N ASN A 111 -11.02 9.41 -11.99
CA ASN A 111 -11.18 9.27 -13.44
C ASN A 111 -10.17 8.26 -14.04
N ALA A 112 -8.92 8.26 -13.55
CA ALA A 112 -7.93 7.28 -13.99
C ALA A 112 -8.27 5.87 -13.50
N LEU A 113 -8.86 5.72 -12.30
CA LEU A 113 -9.35 4.43 -11.80
C LEU A 113 -10.55 3.91 -12.60
N ASP A 114 -11.50 4.79 -12.97
CA ASP A 114 -12.61 4.42 -13.86
C ASP A 114 -12.08 3.92 -15.22
N PHE A 115 -11.10 4.60 -15.81
CA PHE A 115 -10.42 4.14 -17.02
C PHE A 115 -9.74 2.77 -16.83
N ALA A 116 -9.11 2.54 -15.67
CA ALA A 116 -8.44 1.27 -15.38
C ALA A 116 -9.42 0.10 -15.29
N VAL A 117 -10.61 0.32 -14.72
CA VAL A 117 -11.69 -0.68 -14.69
C VAL A 117 -12.20 -0.97 -16.10
N GLU A 118 -12.42 0.06 -16.90
CA GLU A 118 -12.97 -0.08 -18.24
C GLU A 118 -11.99 -0.67 -19.27
N GLN A 119 -10.69 -0.36 -19.16
CA GLN A 119 -9.70 -0.60 -20.22
C GLN A 119 -8.50 -1.44 -19.81
N LEU A 120 -8.16 -1.54 -18.51
CA LEU A 120 -6.92 -2.17 -18.05
C LEU A 120 -7.15 -3.45 -17.23
N GLY A 121 -8.38 -3.94 -17.15
CA GLY A 121 -8.71 -5.24 -16.56
C GLY A 121 -8.77 -5.25 -15.03
N PHE A 122 -8.85 -4.09 -14.38
CA PHE A 122 -9.13 -4.05 -12.94
C PHE A 122 -10.60 -4.32 -12.64
N ALA A 123 -10.86 -5.09 -11.58
CA ALA A 123 -12.16 -5.07 -10.93
C ALA A 123 -12.22 -3.91 -9.92
N PRO A 124 -13.36 -3.21 -9.76
CA PRO A 124 -13.48 -2.11 -8.80
C PRO A 124 -13.04 -2.48 -7.38
N GLU A 125 -13.29 -3.70 -6.95
CA GLU A 125 -12.96 -4.25 -5.63
C GLU A 125 -11.44 -4.36 -5.39
N GLN A 126 -10.63 -4.39 -6.46
CA GLN A 126 -9.18 -4.39 -6.36
C GLN A 126 -8.60 -3.01 -6.07
N LEU A 127 -9.40 -1.95 -6.23
CA LEU A 127 -8.98 -0.56 -6.09
C LEU A 127 -9.40 -0.01 -4.72
N ILE A 128 -8.40 0.44 -3.95
CA ILE A 128 -8.57 1.01 -2.63
C ILE A 128 -8.08 2.45 -2.69
N VAL A 129 -8.91 3.39 -2.26
CA VAL A 129 -8.57 4.81 -2.15
C VAL A 129 -8.39 5.15 -0.68
N SER A 130 -7.20 5.59 -0.30
CA SER A 130 -6.89 5.92 1.08
C SER A 130 -6.41 7.36 1.24
N SER A 131 -6.60 7.94 2.42
CA SER A 131 -6.11 9.28 2.74
C SER A 131 -6.18 9.55 4.23
N PHE A 132 -5.29 10.42 4.73
CA PHE A 132 -5.44 11.10 6.03
C PHE A 132 -6.53 12.19 6.01
N HIS A 133 -7.01 12.57 4.83
CA HIS A 133 -8.03 13.60 4.68
C HIS A 133 -9.44 12.99 4.74
N HIS A 134 -9.90 12.65 5.95
CA HIS A 134 -11.15 11.93 6.20
C HIS A 134 -12.39 12.59 5.57
N ARG A 135 -12.47 13.94 5.60
CA ARG A 135 -13.58 14.68 4.96
C ARG A 135 -13.62 14.47 3.45
N LEU A 136 -12.43 14.43 2.81
CA LEU A 136 -12.33 14.12 1.39
C LEU A 136 -12.84 12.71 1.10
N LEU A 137 -12.41 11.70 1.88
CA LEU A 137 -12.88 10.32 1.70
C LEU A 137 -14.40 10.21 1.79
N SER A 138 -15.04 10.94 2.72
CA SER A 138 -16.49 10.97 2.84
C SER A 138 -17.18 11.54 1.59
N GLU A 139 -16.64 12.61 1.00
CA GLU A 139 -17.14 13.20 -0.25
C GLU A 139 -16.97 12.22 -1.42
N LEU A 140 -15.80 11.55 -1.51
CA LEU A 140 -15.50 10.61 -2.58
C LEU A 140 -16.36 9.34 -2.49
N ARG A 141 -16.53 8.79 -1.29
CA ARG A 141 -17.36 7.60 -1.05
C ARG A 141 -18.80 7.80 -1.51
N TYR A 142 -19.31 9.02 -1.41
CA TYR A 142 -20.66 9.37 -1.89
C TYR A 142 -20.72 9.42 -3.42
N ASN A 143 -19.72 9.98 -4.08
CA ASN A 143 -19.70 10.21 -5.52
C ASN A 143 -19.21 9.00 -6.35
N TRP A 144 -18.30 8.17 -5.78
CA TRP A 144 -17.72 6.96 -6.38
C TRP A 144 -17.89 5.75 -5.46
N PRO A 145 -19.13 5.29 -5.23
CA PRO A 145 -19.42 4.21 -4.27
C PRO A 145 -18.88 2.83 -4.67
N GLN A 146 -18.42 2.65 -5.90
CA GLN A 146 -17.91 1.40 -6.43
C GLN A 146 -16.54 1.01 -5.89
N TYR A 147 -15.74 1.96 -5.36
CA TYR A 147 -14.40 1.68 -4.84
C TYR A 147 -14.38 1.41 -3.35
N ASN A 148 -13.33 0.72 -2.90
CA ASN A 148 -13.03 0.56 -1.49
C ASN A 148 -12.33 1.82 -0.95
N TYR A 149 -12.68 2.22 0.26
CA TYR A 149 -12.08 3.37 0.93
C TYR A 149 -11.43 2.95 2.23
N ALA A 150 -10.29 3.56 2.57
CA ALA A 150 -9.60 3.33 3.83
C ALA A 150 -9.17 4.65 4.48
N GLY A 151 -9.53 4.82 5.75
CA GLY A 151 -9.12 5.97 6.55
C GLY A 151 -7.75 5.75 7.15
N LEU A 152 -6.76 6.59 6.79
CA LEU A 152 -5.43 6.58 7.39
C LEU A 152 -5.42 7.35 8.71
N THR A 153 -4.71 6.82 9.71
CA THR A 153 -4.44 7.52 10.97
C THR A 153 -3.07 7.15 11.53
N ALA A 154 -2.37 8.14 12.08
CA ALA A 154 -1.09 7.97 12.77
C ALA A 154 -1.22 8.20 14.29
N SER A 155 -2.43 8.15 14.81
CA SER A 155 -2.73 8.25 16.24
C SER A 155 -3.98 7.43 16.54
N VAL A 156 -4.14 6.93 17.77
CA VAL A 156 -5.36 6.25 18.20
C VAL A 156 -6.47 7.30 18.39
N PRO A 157 -7.52 7.30 17.56
CA PRO A 157 -8.64 8.21 17.75
C PRO A 157 -9.41 7.88 19.04
N LEU A 158 -9.99 8.88 19.70
CA LEU A 158 -10.80 8.67 20.91
C LEU A 158 -12.02 7.77 20.65
N ASP A 159 -12.56 7.83 19.44
CA ASP A 159 -13.68 7.01 18.95
C ASP A 159 -13.24 5.74 18.23
N LEU A 160 -11.96 5.37 18.39
CA LEU A 160 -11.31 4.19 17.77
C LEU A 160 -11.56 4.14 16.25
N ALA A 161 -12.25 3.11 15.75
CA ALA A 161 -12.54 2.94 14.33
C ALA A 161 -13.89 3.55 13.88
N GLU A 162 -14.62 4.23 14.75
CA GLU A 162 -15.94 4.82 14.43
C GLU A 162 -15.85 5.83 13.29
N PHE A 163 -14.78 6.64 13.24
CA PHE A 163 -14.59 7.60 12.17
C PHE A 163 -14.60 6.93 10.78
N ALA A 164 -13.96 5.77 10.64
CA ALA A 164 -13.89 5.03 9.38
C ALA A 164 -15.26 4.44 9.00
N GLN A 165 -16.01 3.92 9.97
CA GLN A 165 -17.39 3.47 9.77
C GLN A 165 -18.30 4.62 9.31
N ARG A 166 -18.20 5.80 9.94
CA ARG A 166 -18.99 7.00 9.60
C ARG A 166 -18.69 7.52 8.18
N ILE A 167 -17.47 7.37 7.71
CA ILE A 167 -17.08 7.68 6.33
C ILE A 167 -17.65 6.63 5.35
N GLY A 168 -17.88 5.40 5.80
CA GLY A 168 -18.21 4.26 4.97
C GLY A 168 -16.98 3.57 4.37
N CYS A 169 -15.86 3.62 5.09
CA CYS A 169 -14.65 2.89 4.72
C CYS A 169 -14.84 1.38 4.86
N SER A 170 -14.04 0.61 4.14
CA SER A 170 -13.89 -0.84 4.31
C SER A 170 -12.73 -1.20 5.24
N ALA A 171 -11.82 -0.27 5.51
CA ALA A 171 -10.64 -0.50 6.32
C ALA A 171 -10.18 0.76 7.07
N VAL A 172 -9.43 0.54 8.16
CA VAL A 172 -8.56 1.51 8.82
C VAL A 172 -7.12 1.16 8.48
N HIS A 173 -6.34 2.15 8.03
CA HIS A 173 -4.89 2.02 7.88
C HIS A 173 -4.19 2.75 9.01
N MET A 174 -3.46 2.02 9.84
CA MET A 174 -2.89 2.50 11.10
C MET A 174 -1.37 2.47 11.09
N ASP A 175 -0.75 3.51 11.66
CA ASP A 175 0.69 3.52 11.94
C ASP A 175 1.04 2.45 12.99
N VAL A 176 2.05 1.63 12.71
CA VAL A 176 2.49 0.54 13.60
C VAL A 176 2.89 1.03 14.99
N ALA A 177 3.48 2.23 15.08
CA ALA A 177 3.94 2.78 16.36
C ALA A 177 2.79 3.14 17.33
N ASN A 178 1.57 3.27 16.82
CA ASN A 178 0.41 3.68 17.61
C ASN A 178 -0.72 2.65 17.61
N LEU A 179 -0.48 1.46 17.05
CA LEU A 179 -1.50 0.41 17.03
C LEU A 179 -1.78 -0.12 18.44
N ASP A 180 -3.05 -0.33 18.75
CA ASP A 180 -3.46 -1.03 19.95
C ASP A 180 -4.57 -2.08 19.69
N ASP A 181 -4.72 -3.02 20.63
CA ASP A 181 -5.69 -4.11 20.54
C ASP A 181 -7.14 -3.62 20.56
N ASP A 182 -7.43 -2.51 21.21
CA ASP A 182 -8.80 -2.00 21.32
C ASP A 182 -9.26 -1.42 19.98
N LEU A 183 -8.36 -0.78 19.22
CA LEU A 183 -8.65 -0.32 17.87
C LEU A 183 -8.93 -1.51 16.93
N ILE A 184 -8.11 -2.58 16.99
CA ILE A 184 -8.32 -3.78 16.17
C ILE A 184 -9.69 -4.41 16.46
N LYS A 185 -10.00 -4.63 17.74
CA LYS A 185 -11.28 -5.22 18.18
C LYS A 185 -12.48 -4.35 17.79
N ASP A 186 -12.35 -3.02 17.92
CA ASP A 186 -13.42 -2.10 17.55
C ASP A 186 -13.66 -2.06 16.05
N ALA A 187 -12.59 -2.03 15.24
CA ALA A 187 -12.68 -2.11 13.79
C ALA A 187 -13.40 -3.38 13.33
N HIS A 188 -13.01 -4.54 13.85
CA HIS A 188 -13.62 -5.83 13.51
C HIS A 188 -15.10 -5.89 13.94
N ARG A 189 -15.48 -5.38 15.12
CA ARG A 189 -16.88 -5.28 15.53
C ARG A 189 -17.74 -4.43 14.58
N ARG A 190 -17.11 -3.46 13.91
CA ARG A 190 -17.75 -2.60 12.90
C ARG A 190 -17.71 -3.18 11.49
N GLY A 191 -17.10 -4.36 11.30
CA GLY A 191 -16.92 -4.99 9.98
C GLY A 191 -15.83 -4.33 9.12
N LEU A 192 -14.90 -3.62 9.76
CA LEU A 192 -13.78 -2.96 9.10
C LEU A 192 -12.52 -3.83 9.18
N GLN A 193 -11.72 -3.84 8.13
CA GLN A 193 -10.38 -4.41 8.15
C GLN A 193 -9.38 -3.44 8.81
N VAL A 194 -8.34 -4.00 9.43
CA VAL A 194 -7.20 -3.23 9.94
C VAL A 194 -5.96 -3.58 9.12
N ARG A 195 -5.34 -2.57 8.50
CA ARG A 195 -4.05 -2.70 7.85
C ARG A 195 -3.04 -1.77 8.49
N VAL A 196 -1.80 -2.23 8.65
CA VAL A 196 -0.77 -1.54 9.44
C VAL A 196 0.41 -1.15 8.57
N TYR A 197 0.86 0.09 8.67
CA TYR A 197 2.02 0.64 7.98
C TYR A 197 3.03 1.23 8.99
N THR A 198 4.33 1.22 8.76
CA THR A 198 5.06 0.40 7.80
C THR A 198 5.75 -0.71 8.56
N VAL A 199 5.63 -1.94 8.10
CA VAL A 199 6.06 -3.13 8.83
C VAL A 199 7.14 -3.86 8.02
N ASP A 200 8.38 -3.78 8.46
CA ASP A 200 9.53 -4.32 7.74
C ASP A 200 10.24 -5.46 8.49
N GLU A 201 10.06 -5.52 9.82
CA GLU A 201 10.68 -6.54 10.66
C GLU A 201 9.82 -7.81 10.72
N VAL A 202 10.47 -8.96 10.53
CA VAL A 202 9.79 -10.26 10.50
C VAL A 202 9.07 -10.57 11.82
N ASP A 203 9.66 -10.18 12.94
CA ASP A 203 9.06 -10.42 14.26
C ASP A 203 7.75 -9.61 14.42
N ASP A 204 7.70 -8.38 13.91
CA ASP A 204 6.48 -7.55 13.89
C ASP A 204 5.41 -8.17 12.96
N VAL A 205 5.79 -8.68 11.80
CA VAL A 205 4.87 -9.37 10.88
C VAL A 205 4.17 -10.54 11.59
N ILE A 206 4.93 -11.36 12.32
CA ILE A 206 4.41 -12.52 13.05
C ILE A 206 3.51 -12.06 14.21
N ALA A 207 3.94 -11.05 14.97
CA ALA A 207 3.18 -10.52 16.10
C ALA A 207 1.84 -9.93 15.66
N LEU A 208 1.82 -9.12 14.59
CA LEU A 208 0.61 -8.50 14.03
C LEU A 208 -0.35 -9.56 13.46
N GLN A 209 0.16 -10.62 12.84
CA GLN A 209 -0.66 -11.75 12.43
C GLN A 209 -1.36 -12.41 13.62
N ALA A 210 -0.64 -12.62 14.73
CA ALA A 210 -1.19 -13.21 15.95
C ALA A 210 -2.22 -12.29 16.64
N GLN A 211 -2.10 -10.95 16.50
CA GLN A 211 -3.07 -9.96 16.98
C GLN A 211 -4.33 -9.89 16.11
N GLY A 212 -4.35 -10.54 14.95
CA GLY A 212 -5.50 -10.56 14.05
C GLY A 212 -5.55 -9.38 13.07
N VAL A 213 -4.44 -8.71 12.80
CA VAL A 213 -4.34 -7.67 11.76
C VAL A 213 -4.63 -8.30 10.38
N ASP A 214 -5.44 -7.64 9.56
CA ASP A 214 -5.89 -8.15 8.27
C ASP A 214 -4.85 -7.98 7.15
N GLY A 215 -4.01 -6.94 7.25
CA GLY A 215 -2.96 -6.69 6.26
C GLY A 215 -1.87 -5.77 6.79
N ILE A 216 -0.74 -5.78 6.10
CA ILE A 216 0.39 -4.90 6.37
C ILE A 216 0.89 -4.24 5.09
N PHE A 217 1.48 -3.06 5.24
CA PHE A 217 2.27 -2.40 4.21
C PHE A 217 3.75 -2.55 4.56
N SER A 218 4.52 -3.16 3.66
CA SER A 218 5.95 -3.43 3.89
C SER A 218 6.80 -2.95 2.73
N ASN A 219 7.96 -2.35 3.04
CA ASN A 219 8.98 -2.03 2.05
C ASN A 219 9.65 -3.30 1.49
N TYR A 220 9.63 -4.40 2.27
CA TYR A 220 10.22 -5.68 1.92
C TYR A 220 9.16 -6.79 1.77
N PRO A 221 8.25 -6.70 0.78
CA PRO A 221 7.13 -7.62 0.66
C PRO A 221 7.55 -9.08 0.56
N SER A 222 8.68 -9.39 -0.08
CA SER A 222 9.20 -10.76 -0.18
C SER A 222 9.53 -11.38 1.19
N ARG A 223 10.08 -10.58 2.12
CA ARG A 223 10.41 -11.01 3.48
C ARG A 223 9.14 -11.22 4.30
N ALA A 224 8.20 -10.29 4.20
CA ALA A 224 6.91 -10.38 4.90
C ALA A 224 6.10 -11.60 4.43
N ILE A 225 6.02 -11.85 3.12
CA ILE A 225 5.35 -13.02 2.54
C ILE A 225 6.01 -14.32 3.02
N ALA A 226 7.35 -14.37 3.04
CA ALA A 226 8.08 -15.54 3.52
C ALA A 226 7.82 -15.82 5.01
N ALA A 227 7.69 -14.76 5.84
CA ALA A 227 7.41 -14.89 7.26
C ALA A 227 6.01 -15.46 7.55
N LEU A 228 5.04 -15.22 6.67
CA LEU A 228 3.66 -15.67 6.81
C LEU A 228 3.42 -17.11 6.31
N LYS A 229 4.38 -17.69 5.58
CA LYS A 229 4.27 -19.09 5.12
C LYS A 229 4.40 -20.04 6.32
N PRO A 230 3.60 -21.12 6.39
CA PRO A 230 3.77 -22.14 7.40
C PRO A 230 5.22 -22.66 7.39
N LYS A 231 5.86 -22.73 8.54
CA LYS A 231 7.17 -23.40 8.66
C LYS A 231 6.95 -24.87 8.29
N GLU A 232 7.65 -25.37 7.27
CA GLU A 232 7.68 -26.81 7.02
C GLU A 232 8.17 -27.51 8.29
N PRO A 233 7.54 -28.63 8.73
CA PRO A 233 8.03 -29.37 9.86
C PRO A 233 9.48 -29.79 9.58
N SER A 234 10.40 -29.34 10.41
CA SER A 234 11.80 -29.76 10.37
C SER A 234 11.83 -31.29 10.43
N GLY A 235 12.16 -31.94 9.31
CA GLY A 235 12.27 -33.38 9.25
C GLY A 235 13.29 -33.85 10.27
N GLU A 236 12.83 -34.38 11.40
CA GLU A 236 13.68 -35.18 12.31
C GLU A 236 14.26 -36.34 11.50
N LYS A 237 15.54 -36.26 11.18
CA LYS A 237 16.27 -37.41 10.67
C LYS A 237 16.23 -38.49 11.75
N ALA A 238 15.34 -39.46 11.58
CA ALA A 238 15.39 -40.69 12.37
C ALA A 238 16.75 -41.32 12.13
N THR A 239 17.62 -41.20 13.10
CA THR A 239 18.87 -41.96 13.18
C THR A 239 18.51 -43.42 13.46
N HIS A 240 18.46 -44.24 12.43
CA HIS A 240 18.44 -45.70 12.60
C HIS A 240 19.74 -46.12 13.22
N GLY A 241 19.71 -46.42 14.52
CA GLY A 241 20.77 -47.12 15.21
C GLY A 241 20.86 -48.55 14.67
N SER A 242 21.90 -48.80 13.90
CA SER A 242 22.28 -50.17 13.55
C SER A 242 22.85 -50.87 14.76
N GLY A 243 22.00 -51.66 15.45
CA GLY A 243 22.47 -52.62 16.44
C GLY A 243 23.21 -53.78 15.77
N VAL A 244 24.51 -53.83 15.97
CA VAL A 244 25.31 -55.00 15.65
C VAL A 244 25.24 -55.92 16.84
N SER A 245 24.62 -57.10 16.65
CA SER A 245 24.74 -58.22 17.59
C SER A 245 25.93 -59.10 17.21
N THR A 246 26.79 -59.34 18.11
CA THR A 246 27.73 -60.48 18.15
C THR A 246 27.13 -61.63 18.94
#